data_8ad4ccbfb6e5d42352e5ca898360ec90
#
_entry.id   8ad4ccbfb6e5d42352e5ca898360ec90
#
_cell.length_a   1.000
_cell.length_b   1.000
_cell.length_c   1.000
_cell.angle_alpha   90.00
_cell.angle_beta   90.00
_cell.angle_gamma   90.00
#
_symmetry.space_group_name_H-M   'P 1'
#
loop_
_entity.id
_entity.type
_entity.pdbx_description
1 polymer ?
#
loop_
_entity_poly.entity_id
_entity_poly.type
_entity_poly.pdbx_seq_one_letter_code
_entity_poly.pdbx_strand_id
1 'polypeptide(L)'
;MKVLPMRKCCQIQLPISNLDFRLHWKLVLATLATLATFADFAAETFCNPMSIPDTPIGVLCRDSLNGDAIPESGWQNSCWTKAACGFKEVRQFRELADPVVLAEGDTWYLYSSAGLMWTSDDFGGTWRHLNVQAEADYAPAVAKFRGKYYLCTSGGPLSVADSPTGPFRTLGAFDKKSFSSDPQMPHTQDPALFVDDDRLYLYWGCCAKPKSVWCVELDPENPLRAKTPGSAVCLVEFDTEKYPWLVGLIEGAWVFKRNDTYYLTYATYGTSDPRYSWCAMKGSNPLGPFVPQKNNPFFMTEKGIVTGTGHGSIWCDKNGDWWINSCVVVCAYHGFERLLAQDRLFFEPNGDIAVGKATETPQWLPASGRRGDTGWKAISLKSARPEATDGSLKTWSAVEGLPSKTVFEFPEERTIRSFRVIWRDLGLDTNRGVLPGPYRYRVDYRSNGVWWTWLDASNNDVDLMVDYREAPEVKADAVRLVVLSAPPGITPGLVEFTVFGCILAVGD
;
A
#
# COMPACT_ATOMS: atom_id res chain seq x y z
N MET A 1 8.07 20.18 -68.07
CA MET A 1 9.18 21.10 -68.38
C MET A 1 8.65 22.52 -68.42
N LYS A 2 8.91 23.29 -67.38
CA LYS A 2 9.01 24.77 -67.32
C LYS A 2 9.53 25.15 -65.97
N VAL A 3 10.77 25.63 -65.97
CA VAL A 3 11.54 26.18 -64.86
C VAL A 3 11.03 27.62 -64.63
N LEU A 4 10.82 27.99 -63.38
CA LEU A 4 10.57 29.38 -62.96
C LEU A 4 11.65 29.80 -61.94
N PRO A 5 12.12 31.06 -61.97
CA PRO A 5 13.38 31.45 -61.38
C PRO A 5 13.29 31.88 -59.92
N MET A 6 14.43 31.74 -59.23
CA MET A 6 14.66 32.21 -57.85
C MET A 6 14.53 33.76 -57.76
N ARG A 7 13.81 34.21 -56.72
CA ARG A 7 13.81 35.62 -56.30
C ARG A 7 14.86 35.82 -55.21
N LYS A 8 15.66 36.85 -55.39
CA LYS A 8 16.74 37.31 -54.46
C LYS A 8 16.14 37.77 -53.12
N CYS A 9 16.78 37.29 -52.05
CA CYS A 9 16.52 37.78 -50.71
C CYS A 9 17.35 39.04 -50.42
N CYS A 10 16.71 40.13 -50.05
CA CYS A 10 17.34 41.37 -49.59
C CYS A 10 17.99 41.15 -48.21
N GLN A 11 19.26 41.44 -48.13
CA GLN A 11 20.00 41.60 -46.87
C GLN A 11 19.63 42.94 -46.24
N ILE A 12 19.02 42.92 -45.06
CA ILE A 12 18.91 44.09 -44.18
C ILE A 12 20.02 43.99 -43.14
N GLN A 13 21.00 44.86 -43.25
CA GLN A 13 22.04 45.08 -42.22
C GLN A 13 21.44 46.05 -41.18
N LEU A 14 21.31 45.57 -39.93
CA LEU A 14 21.04 46.41 -38.76
C LEU A 14 22.36 46.63 -38.00
N PRO A 15 22.60 47.84 -37.45
CA PRO A 15 23.84 48.15 -36.76
C PRO A 15 23.91 47.48 -35.38
N ILE A 16 24.97 46.78 -35.10
CA ILE A 16 25.30 46.19 -33.80
C ILE A 16 25.89 47.32 -32.94
N SER A 17 25.10 47.86 -32.01
CA SER A 17 25.61 48.69 -30.91
C SER A 17 25.77 47.79 -29.67
N ASN A 18 26.93 47.94 -29.03
CA ASN A 18 27.39 47.22 -27.83
C ASN A 18 26.28 46.97 -26.80
N LEU A 19 25.80 45.73 -26.72
CA LEU A 19 25.04 45.23 -25.58
C LEU A 19 25.90 44.20 -24.84
N ASP A 20 25.99 44.43 -23.52
CA ASP A 20 26.82 43.73 -22.57
C ASP A 20 26.57 42.20 -22.59
N PHE A 21 27.48 41.46 -23.27
CA PHE A 21 27.41 40.01 -23.43
C PHE A 21 27.37 39.23 -22.09
N ARG A 22 27.79 39.86 -20.99
CA ARG A 22 27.81 39.23 -19.66
C ARG A 22 26.42 39.19 -19.00
N LEU A 23 25.49 40.10 -19.34
CA LEU A 23 24.14 40.08 -18.78
C LEU A 23 23.26 39.04 -19.50
N HIS A 24 23.44 38.86 -20.80
CA HIS A 24 22.68 37.89 -21.59
C HIS A 24 22.97 36.43 -21.20
N TRP A 25 24.25 36.10 -20.94
CA TRP A 25 24.59 34.74 -20.48
C TRP A 25 24.10 34.41 -19.09
N LYS A 26 23.98 35.38 -18.18
CA LYS A 26 23.37 35.17 -16.85
C LYS A 26 21.85 34.96 -16.94
N LEU A 27 21.17 35.67 -17.85
CA LEU A 27 19.75 35.43 -18.10
C LEU A 27 19.50 34.08 -18.80
N VAL A 28 20.29 33.72 -19.80
CA VAL A 28 20.20 32.45 -20.51
C VAL A 28 20.52 31.27 -19.58
N LEU A 29 21.55 31.40 -18.73
CA LEU A 29 21.85 30.38 -17.69
C LEU A 29 20.80 30.33 -16.61
N ALA A 30 20.18 31.45 -16.21
CA ALA A 30 19.07 31.44 -15.27
C ALA A 30 17.79 30.83 -15.91
N THR A 31 17.53 31.10 -17.20
CA THR A 31 16.39 30.50 -17.92
C THR A 31 16.63 29.03 -18.25
N LEU A 32 17.87 28.59 -18.54
CA LEU A 32 18.21 27.20 -18.70
C LEU A 32 18.24 26.44 -17.36
N ALA A 33 18.61 27.10 -16.26
CA ALA A 33 18.50 26.53 -14.93
C ALA A 33 17.03 26.38 -14.45
N THR A 34 16.12 27.27 -14.91
CA THR A 34 14.68 27.15 -14.64
C THR A 34 13.96 26.21 -15.60
N LEU A 35 14.50 25.89 -16.76
CA LEU A 35 13.99 24.88 -17.69
C LEU A 35 14.56 23.47 -17.44
N ALA A 36 15.58 23.33 -16.59
CA ALA A 36 16.19 22.05 -16.25
C ALA A 36 15.51 21.36 -15.04
N THR A 37 14.35 21.83 -14.59
CA THR A 37 13.72 21.31 -13.38
C THR A 37 12.30 20.83 -13.62
N PHE A 38 12.12 19.83 -14.41
CA PHE A 38 11.03 18.86 -14.31
C PHE A 38 11.35 17.69 -15.24
N ALA A 39 12.57 17.13 -15.12
CA ALA A 39 12.71 15.72 -15.42
C ALA A 39 11.88 15.01 -14.34
N ASP A 40 10.91 14.22 -14.73
CA ASP A 40 10.28 13.24 -13.84
C ASP A 40 11.41 12.41 -13.26
N PHE A 41 11.81 12.71 -12.02
CA PHE A 41 12.71 11.85 -11.27
C PHE A 41 11.93 10.58 -11.04
N ALA A 42 12.29 9.50 -11.75
CA ALA A 42 11.77 8.20 -11.40
C ALA A 42 12.05 7.97 -9.91
N ALA A 43 11.04 7.66 -9.14
CA ALA A 43 11.19 7.40 -7.72
C ALA A 43 12.22 6.28 -7.52
N GLU A 44 13.18 6.47 -6.63
CA GLU A 44 14.17 5.44 -6.28
C GLU A 44 13.76 4.69 -5.01
N THR A 45 12.87 5.29 -4.23
CA THR A 45 12.43 4.79 -2.93
C THR A 45 10.92 4.85 -2.79
N PHE A 46 10.40 4.14 -1.80
CA PHE A 46 9.03 4.26 -1.29
C PHE A 46 9.06 4.40 0.22
N CYS A 47 7.92 4.77 0.83
CA CYS A 47 7.81 4.90 2.28
C CYS A 47 6.46 4.35 2.75
N ASN A 48 6.46 3.65 3.89
CA ASN A 48 5.23 3.20 4.53
C ASN A 48 4.55 4.32 5.35
N PRO A 49 3.20 4.33 5.44
CA PRO A 49 2.29 3.52 4.64
C PRO A 49 2.44 3.80 3.15
N MET A 50 2.13 2.81 2.30
CA MET A 50 2.30 2.91 0.85
C MET A 50 1.43 4.03 0.24
N SER A 51 1.98 4.74 -0.74
CA SER A 51 1.24 5.75 -1.53
C SER A 51 0.44 5.06 -2.63
N ILE A 52 -0.82 4.71 -2.33
CA ILE A 52 -1.74 4.06 -3.26
C ILE A 52 -2.83 5.05 -3.66
N PRO A 53 -3.00 5.34 -4.96
CA PRO A 53 -4.03 6.26 -5.42
C PRO A 53 -5.44 5.67 -5.29
N ASP A 54 -6.43 6.54 -5.25
CA ASP A 54 -7.86 6.20 -5.28
C ASP A 54 -8.26 5.19 -4.19
N THR A 55 -7.72 5.36 -2.97
CA THR A 55 -8.09 4.53 -1.82
C THR A 55 -9.60 4.57 -1.61
N PRO A 56 -10.31 3.42 -1.58
CA PRO A 56 -11.77 3.36 -1.55
C PRO A 56 -12.38 3.85 -0.23
N ILE A 57 -13.67 4.18 -0.26
CA ILE A 57 -14.45 4.58 0.91
C ILE A 57 -15.03 3.31 1.55
N GLY A 58 -14.30 2.71 2.47
CA GLY A 58 -14.69 1.50 3.19
C GLY A 58 -15.07 0.33 2.28
N VAL A 59 -14.91 -0.88 2.74
CA VAL A 59 -15.13 -2.07 1.91
C VAL A 59 -16.57 -2.25 1.42
N LEU A 60 -17.54 -1.82 2.22
CA LEU A 60 -18.96 -1.91 1.86
C LEU A 60 -19.44 -0.70 1.02
N CYS A 61 -18.55 0.21 0.71
CA CYS A 61 -18.85 1.43 -0.04
C CYS A 61 -18.17 1.46 -1.41
N ARG A 62 -17.68 0.33 -1.92
CA ARG A 62 -17.02 0.27 -3.22
C ARG A 62 -17.86 0.86 -4.36
N ASP A 63 -19.18 0.65 -4.29
CA ASP A 63 -20.11 1.19 -5.29
C ASP A 63 -20.23 2.71 -5.24
N SER A 64 -19.85 3.34 -4.11
CA SER A 64 -19.82 4.78 -3.97
C SER A 64 -18.76 5.44 -4.84
N LEU A 65 -17.66 4.74 -5.17
CA LEU A 65 -16.67 5.21 -6.14
C LEU A 65 -17.26 5.33 -7.55
N ASN A 66 -18.34 4.60 -7.84
CA ASN A 66 -19.10 4.67 -9.08
C ASN A 66 -20.28 5.65 -9.00
N GLY A 67 -20.41 6.41 -7.90
CA GLY A 67 -21.49 7.37 -7.68
C GLY A 67 -22.77 6.79 -7.06
N ASP A 68 -22.74 5.54 -6.62
CA ASP A 68 -23.87 4.90 -5.95
C ASP A 68 -23.93 5.30 -4.46
N ALA A 69 -25.14 5.53 -3.96
CA ALA A 69 -25.34 5.85 -2.55
C ALA A 69 -25.06 4.64 -1.65
N ILE A 70 -24.50 4.89 -0.49
CA ILE A 70 -24.32 3.85 0.55
C ILE A 70 -25.71 3.40 1.03
N PRO A 71 -26.05 2.11 0.98
CA PRO A 71 -27.33 1.62 1.49
C PRO A 71 -27.52 1.99 2.95
N GLU A 72 -28.69 2.53 3.35
CA GLU A 72 -28.99 2.84 4.75
C GLU A 72 -28.89 1.63 5.68
N SER A 73 -29.08 0.42 5.14
CA SER A 73 -28.99 -0.87 5.85
C SER A 73 -27.61 -1.49 5.84
N GLY A 74 -26.57 -0.79 5.35
CA GLY A 74 -25.24 -1.33 5.14
C GLY A 74 -24.52 -1.75 6.42
N TRP A 75 -23.22 -1.87 6.33
CA TRP A 75 -22.30 -2.29 7.39
C TRP A 75 -22.44 -1.51 8.71
N GLN A 76 -23.05 -0.33 8.71
CA GLN A 76 -23.38 0.46 9.91
C GLN A 76 -24.18 -0.35 10.95
N ASN A 77 -24.93 -1.35 10.52
CA ASN A 77 -25.69 -2.26 11.38
C ASN A 77 -24.98 -3.61 11.62
N SER A 78 -23.79 -3.80 11.10
CA SER A 78 -22.99 -5.01 11.29
C SER A 78 -22.39 -5.08 12.70
N CYS A 79 -21.89 -6.25 13.08
CA CYS A 79 -21.16 -6.45 14.35
C CYS A 79 -19.88 -5.61 14.46
N TRP A 80 -19.40 -5.04 13.36
CA TRP A 80 -18.20 -4.20 13.26
C TRP A 80 -18.48 -2.70 13.41
N THR A 81 -19.70 -2.33 13.82
CA THR A 81 -20.10 -0.94 14.06
C THR A 81 -19.55 -0.37 15.37
N LYS A 82 -20.03 0.82 15.76
CA LYS A 82 -19.70 1.55 17.01
C LYS A 82 -19.46 0.65 18.22
N ALA A 83 -20.35 -0.33 18.44
CA ALA A 83 -20.28 -1.19 19.63
C ALA A 83 -19.05 -2.08 19.62
N ALA A 84 -18.71 -2.66 18.46
CA ALA A 84 -17.56 -3.54 18.32
C ALA A 84 -16.23 -2.78 18.37
N CYS A 85 -16.20 -1.56 17.83
CA CYS A 85 -14.99 -0.74 17.74
C CYS A 85 -14.87 0.32 18.84
N GLY A 86 -15.88 0.46 19.69
CA GLY A 86 -15.90 1.45 20.78
C GLY A 86 -16.14 2.90 20.32
N PHE A 87 -16.48 3.13 19.07
CA PHE A 87 -16.73 4.47 18.54
C PHE A 87 -18.12 4.99 18.93
N LYS A 88 -18.23 6.27 19.28
CA LYS A 88 -19.51 6.92 19.59
C LYS A 88 -20.35 7.16 18.33
N GLU A 89 -19.70 7.37 17.20
CA GLU A 89 -20.30 7.68 15.90
C GLU A 89 -19.50 6.98 14.81
N VAL A 90 -20.20 6.34 13.87
CA VAL A 90 -19.57 5.77 12.68
C VAL A 90 -19.62 6.84 11.57
N ARG A 91 -18.45 7.19 11.05
CA ARG A 91 -18.29 8.12 9.94
C ARG A 91 -17.80 7.35 8.72
N GLN A 92 -17.95 7.96 7.54
CA GLN A 92 -17.32 7.45 6.34
C GLN A 92 -15.79 7.58 6.46
N PHE A 93 -15.09 6.58 6.01
CA PHE A 93 -13.63 6.48 6.10
C PHE A 93 -13.08 5.84 4.85
N ARG A 94 -11.80 6.00 4.61
CA ARG A 94 -11.09 5.36 3.50
C ARG A 94 -10.37 4.12 4.03
N GLU A 95 -10.38 3.05 3.24
CA GLU A 95 -9.79 1.77 3.62
C GLU A 95 -9.11 1.11 2.44
N LEU A 96 -7.95 0.51 2.71
CA LEU A 96 -7.28 -0.40 1.81
C LEU A 96 -6.68 -1.54 2.62
N ALA A 97 -7.02 -2.79 2.30
CA ALA A 97 -6.72 -3.93 3.15
C ALA A 97 -6.42 -5.21 2.38
N ASP A 98 -5.83 -6.17 3.09
CA ASP A 98 -5.61 -7.55 2.64
C ASP A 98 -4.88 -7.62 1.27
N PRO A 99 -3.67 -7.02 1.17
CA PRO A 99 -2.99 -6.84 -0.10
C PRO A 99 -2.39 -8.14 -0.64
N VAL A 100 -2.64 -8.41 -1.91
CA VAL A 100 -1.96 -9.50 -2.64
C VAL A 100 -1.22 -8.90 -3.84
N VAL A 101 0.08 -9.11 -3.88
CA VAL A 101 0.93 -8.70 -5.00
C VAL A 101 1.23 -9.88 -5.91
N LEU A 102 0.92 -9.72 -7.19
CA LEU A 102 1.31 -10.62 -8.26
C LEU A 102 2.34 -9.91 -9.14
N ALA A 103 3.58 -10.39 -9.11
CA ALA A 103 4.67 -9.89 -9.94
C ALA A 103 4.74 -10.68 -11.26
N GLU A 104 4.53 -10.04 -12.40
CA GLU A 104 4.61 -10.62 -13.73
C GLU A 104 5.62 -9.85 -14.59
N GLY A 105 6.85 -10.34 -14.68
CA GLY A 105 7.92 -9.64 -15.36
C GLY A 105 8.22 -8.30 -14.71
N ASP A 106 8.08 -7.23 -15.48
CA ASP A 106 8.31 -5.85 -15.00
C ASP A 106 7.01 -5.15 -14.56
N THR A 107 5.84 -5.75 -14.78
CA THR A 107 4.55 -5.22 -14.33
C THR A 107 4.07 -5.93 -13.07
N TRP A 108 3.65 -5.17 -12.09
CA TRP A 108 3.12 -5.69 -10.85
C TRP A 108 1.65 -5.32 -10.69
N TYR A 109 0.91 -6.23 -10.07
CA TYR A 109 -0.52 -6.12 -9.83
C TYR A 109 -0.77 -6.24 -8.35
N LEU A 110 -1.40 -5.22 -7.77
CA LEU A 110 -1.83 -5.19 -6.38
C LEU A 110 -3.34 -5.38 -6.35
N TYR A 111 -3.80 -6.46 -5.74
CA TYR A 111 -5.20 -6.72 -5.43
C TYR A 111 -5.45 -6.41 -3.97
N SER A 112 -6.62 -5.91 -3.65
CA SER A 112 -7.00 -5.57 -2.29
C SER A 112 -8.48 -5.88 -2.04
N SER A 113 -8.88 -5.92 -0.79
CA SER A 113 -10.29 -5.93 -0.39
C SER A 113 -11.07 -4.80 -1.06
N ALA A 114 -12.38 -4.95 -1.16
CA ALA A 114 -13.30 -4.10 -1.93
C ALA A 114 -13.23 -4.29 -3.46
N GLY A 115 -12.57 -5.34 -3.94
CA GLY A 115 -12.53 -5.68 -5.36
C GLY A 115 -11.76 -4.70 -6.22
N LEU A 116 -10.83 -3.98 -5.65
CA LEU A 116 -10.00 -3.01 -6.35
C LEU A 116 -8.61 -3.57 -6.66
N MET A 117 -8.03 -3.07 -7.74
CA MET A 117 -6.67 -3.44 -8.09
C MET A 117 -5.89 -2.24 -8.65
N TRP A 118 -4.59 -2.33 -8.51
CA TRP A 118 -3.63 -1.39 -9.07
C TRP A 118 -2.57 -2.12 -9.86
N THR A 119 -1.97 -1.39 -10.80
CA THR A 119 -0.80 -1.86 -11.54
C THR A 119 0.34 -0.87 -11.40
N SER A 120 1.57 -1.39 -11.44
CA SER A 120 2.80 -0.64 -11.41
C SER A 120 3.77 -1.19 -12.46
N ASP A 121 4.37 -0.31 -13.26
CA ASP A 121 5.38 -0.65 -14.27
C ASP A 121 6.79 -0.18 -13.84
N ASP A 122 6.92 0.34 -12.61
CA ASP A 122 8.17 0.83 -12.01
C ASP A 122 8.46 0.17 -10.65
N PHE A 123 8.07 -1.10 -10.52
CA PHE A 123 8.31 -1.94 -9.33
C PHE A 123 7.74 -1.38 -8.03
N GLY A 124 6.57 -0.77 -8.11
CA GLY A 124 5.86 -0.23 -6.95
C GLY A 124 6.26 1.19 -6.59
N GLY A 125 7.02 1.90 -7.41
CA GLY A 125 7.32 3.31 -7.24
C GLY A 125 6.08 4.18 -7.42
N THR A 126 5.30 3.86 -8.45
CA THR A 126 3.99 4.47 -8.71
C THR A 126 2.95 3.40 -8.99
N TRP A 127 1.72 3.67 -8.57
CA TRP A 127 0.59 2.78 -8.78
C TRP A 127 -0.52 3.48 -9.57
N ARG A 128 -1.17 2.73 -10.42
CA ARG A 128 -2.32 3.19 -11.23
C ARG A 128 -3.52 2.30 -10.95
N HIS A 129 -4.61 2.90 -10.51
CA HIS A 129 -5.86 2.19 -10.24
C HIS A 129 -6.45 1.60 -11.53
N LEU A 130 -6.96 0.38 -11.44
CA LEU A 130 -7.64 -0.35 -12.51
C LEU A 130 -8.94 -0.96 -11.98
N ASN A 131 -9.99 -0.93 -12.79
CA ASN A 131 -11.22 -1.66 -12.46
C ASN A 131 -11.02 -3.15 -12.71
N VAL A 132 -11.20 -3.98 -11.69
CA VAL A 132 -11.26 -5.42 -11.82
C VAL A 132 -12.66 -5.81 -12.27
N GLN A 133 -12.78 -6.52 -13.38
CA GLN A 133 -14.03 -7.04 -13.86
C GLN A 133 -14.28 -8.45 -13.30
N ALA A 134 -14.61 -8.54 -12.02
CA ALA A 134 -14.94 -9.77 -11.31
C ALA A 134 -15.84 -9.48 -10.11
N GLU A 135 -16.59 -10.50 -9.67
CA GLU A 135 -17.14 -10.50 -8.32
C GLU A 135 -15.98 -10.69 -7.34
N ALA A 136 -15.41 -9.59 -6.89
CA ALA A 136 -14.34 -9.57 -5.92
C ALA A 136 -14.79 -8.73 -4.72
N ASP A 137 -14.60 -9.26 -3.52
CA ASP A 137 -14.99 -8.62 -2.27
C ASP A 137 -13.81 -8.65 -1.29
N TYR A 138 -13.96 -9.22 -0.14
CA TYR A 138 -12.95 -9.25 0.92
C TYR A 138 -11.83 -10.25 0.66
N ALA A 139 -10.60 -9.88 1.06
CA ALA A 139 -9.42 -10.74 1.09
C ALA A 139 -9.22 -11.53 -0.23
N PRO A 140 -8.82 -10.85 -1.31
CA PRO A 140 -8.62 -11.51 -2.58
C PRO A 140 -7.42 -12.46 -2.54
N ALA A 141 -7.52 -13.55 -3.30
CA ALA A 141 -6.39 -14.43 -3.61
C ALA A 141 -6.29 -14.59 -5.11
N VAL A 142 -5.11 -14.38 -5.66
CA VAL A 142 -4.84 -14.54 -7.09
C VAL A 142 -3.64 -15.45 -7.31
N ALA A 143 -3.74 -16.33 -8.31
CA ALA A 143 -2.62 -17.15 -8.75
C ALA A 143 -2.68 -17.41 -10.26
N LYS A 144 -1.50 -17.53 -10.87
CA LYS A 144 -1.38 -17.99 -12.27
C LYS A 144 -1.16 -19.50 -12.28
N PHE A 145 -2.07 -20.21 -12.92
CA PHE A 145 -2.01 -21.65 -13.06
C PHE A 145 -2.35 -22.08 -14.50
N ARG A 146 -1.48 -22.89 -15.12
CA ARG A 146 -1.63 -23.36 -16.50
C ARG A 146 -1.95 -22.24 -17.50
N GLY A 147 -1.28 -21.11 -17.36
CA GLY A 147 -1.44 -19.94 -18.25
C GLY A 147 -2.70 -19.11 -18.03
N LYS A 148 -3.52 -19.43 -17.03
CA LYS A 148 -4.71 -18.68 -16.63
C LYS A 148 -4.51 -18.05 -15.25
N TYR A 149 -5.27 -16.99 -14.98
CA TYR A 149 -5.30 -16.31 -13.68
C TYR A 149 -6.58 -16.67 -12.95
N TYR A 150 -6.44 -17.21 -11.76
CA TYR A 150 -7.55 -17.59 -10.88
C TYR A 150 -7.65 -16.58 -9.76
N LEU A 151 -8.86 -16.12 -9.50
CA LEU A 151 -9.18 -15.14 -8.45
C LEU A 151 -10.34 -15.66 -7.60
N CYS A 152 -10.19 -15.61 -6.30
CA CYS A 152 -11.29 -15.82 -5.34
C CYS A 152 -11.16 -14.86 -4.16
N THR A 153 -12.24 -14.74 -3.36
CA THR A 153 -12.31 -13.87 -2.18
C THR A 153 -12.96 -14.63 -1.02
N SER A 154 -12.98 -14.04 0.17
CA SER A 154 -13.62 -14.63 1.36
C SER A 154 -15.06 -15.05 1.09
N GLY A 155 -15.31 -16.37 1.11
CA GLY A 155 -16.64 -16.93 0.84
C GLY A 155 -17.15 -16.76 -0.60
N GLY A 156 -16.41 -16.09 -1.45
CA GLY A 156 -16.77 -15.82 -2.83
C GLY A 156 -16.53 -16.99 -3.80
N PRO A 157 -16.96 -16.85 -5.05
CA PRO A 157 -16.72 -17.82 -6.11
C PRO A 157 -15.25 -17.80 -6.56
N LEU A 158 -14.83 -18.89 -7.20
CA LEU A 158 -13.60 -18.92 -7.99
C LEU A 158 -13.91 -18.37 -9.38
N SER A 159 -13.08 -17.46 -9.85
CA SER A 159 -13.14 -16.86 -11.19
C SER A 159 -11.85 -17.08 -11.95
N VAL A 160 -11.87 -17.03 -13.28
CA VAL A 160 -10.71 -17.25 -14.14
C VAL A 160 -10.64 -16.23 -15.27
N ALA A 161 -9.42 -15.82 -15.62
CA ALA A 161 -9.15 -14.90 -16.72
C ALA A 161 -7.91 -15.33 -17.54
N ASP A 162 -7.77 -14.75 -18.74
CA ASP A 162 -6.57 -14.87 -19.57
C ASP A 162 -5.50 -13.81 -19.26
N SER A 163 -5.88 -12.77 -18.51
CA SER A 163 -5.02 -11.66 -18.10
C SER A 163 -5.14 -11.43 -16.60
N PRO A 164 -4.07 -10.95 -15.93
CA PRO A 164 -4.15 -10.58 -14.52
C PRO A 164 -5.16 -9.46 -14.25
N THR A 165 -5.47 -8.64 -15.25
CA THR A 165 -6.45 -7.55 -15.15
C THR A 165 -7.88 -7.97 -15.53
N GLY A 166 -8.10 -9.25 -15.80
CA GLY A 166 -9.40 -9.76 -16.26
C GLY A 166 -9.64 -9.56 -17.78
N PRO A 167 -10.91 -9.59 -18.26
CA PRO A 167 -12.11 -9.80 -17.44
C PRO A 167 -12.14 -11.19 -16.82
N PHE A 168 -12.44 -11.26 -15.54
CA PHE A 168 -12.59 -12.52 -14.83
C PHE A 168 -14.00 -13.11 -15.06
N ARG A 169 -14.05 -14.36 -15.47
CA ARG A 169 -15.30 -15.11 -15.63
C ARG A 169 -15.48 -16.04 -14.43
N THR A 170 -16.60 -15.91 -13.75
CA THR A 170 -16.96 -16.77 -12.61
C THR A 170 -17.10 -18.22 -13.05
N LEU A 171 -16.39 -19.13 -12.39
CA LEU A 171 -16.53 -20.58 -12.53
C LEU A 171 -17.61 -21.13 -11.61
N GLY A 172 -17.71 -20.61 -10.40
CA GLY A 172 -18.69 -21.02 -9.40
C GLY A 172 -18.14 -21.07 -7.98
N ALA A 173 -18.99 -21.43 -7.03
CA ALA A 173 -18.58 -21.65 -5.65
C ALA A 173 -17.80 -22.97 -5.50
N PHE A 174 -16.89 -23.00 -4.52
CA PHE A 174 -16.18 -24.23 -4.16
C PHE A 174 -17.14 -25.32 -3.66
N ASP A 175 -16.98 -26.54 -4.18
CA ASP A 175 -17.70 -27.74 -3.67
C ASP A 175 -17.06 -28.22 -2.36
N LYS A 176 -17.41 -27.54 -1.27
CA LYS A 176 -16.88 -27.84 0.08
C LYS A 176 -17.17 -29.26 0.53
N LYS A 177 -18.21 -29.92 0.00
CA LYS A 177 -18.49 -31.34 0.30
C LYS A 177 -17.42 -32.27 -0.25
N SER A 178 -16.76 -31.85 -1.35
CA SER A 178 -15.60 -32.59 -1.87
C SER A 178 -14.34 -32.39 -1.01
N PHE A 179 -14.26 -31.28 -0.25
CA PHE A 179 -13.09 -30.97 0.59
C PHE A 179 -13.02 -31.85 1.81
N SER A 180 -14.06 -31.85 2.63
CA SER A 180 -14.12 -32.66 3.86
C SER A 180 -15.59 -32.90 4.29
N SER A 181 -15.81 -34.01 4.98
CA SER A 181 -17.01 -34.28 5.75
C SER A 181 -16.89 -33.85 7.22
N ASP A 182 -15.75 -33.34 7.63
CA ASP A 182 -15.50 -32.87 8.99
C ASP A 182 -16.38 -31.65 9.32
N PRO A 183 -17.26 -31.72 10.33
CA PRO A 183 -18.09 -30.58 10.73
C PRO A 183 -17.28 -29.42 11.33
N GLN A 184 -16.02 -29.65 11.67
CA GLN A 184 -15.10 -28.61 12.16
C GLN A 184 -14.42 -27.84 11.04
N MET A 185 -14.60 -28.23 9.76
CA MET A 185 -14.07 -27.47 8.64
C MET A 185 -14.85 -26.14 8.50
N PRO A 186 -14.19 -24.97 8.66
CA PRO A 186 -14.84 -23.68 8.58
C PRO A 186 -15.21 -23.32 7.13
N HIS A 187 -15.96 -22.24 6.96
CA HIS A 187 -16.12 -21.63 5.64
C HIS A 187 -14.79 -21.08 5.11
N THR A 188 -14.68 -20.97 3.80
CA THR A 188 -13.48 -20.45 3.13
C THR A 188 -13.38 -18.93 3.33
N GLN A 189 -12.76 -18.50 4.43
CA GLN A 189 -12.45 -17.11 4.73
C GLN A 189 -10.98 -16.87 4.45
N ASP A 190 -10.64 -15.69 3.97
CA ASP A 190 -9.28 -15.24 3.69
C ASP A 190 -8.48 -16.30 2.91
N PRO A 191 -8.94 -16.64 1.69
CA PRO A 191 -8.32 -17.69 0.91
C PRO A 191 -6.92 -17.28 0.45
N ALA A 192 -6.06 -18.28 0.21
CA ALA A 192 -4.84 -18.13 -0.57
C ALA A 192 -4.76 -19.23 -1.62
N LEU A 193 -4.45 -18.88 -2.84
CA LEU A 193 -4.17 -19.81 -3.92
C LEU A 193 -2.66 -19.98 -4.04
N PHE A 194 -2.19 -21.21 -4.00
CA PHE A 194 -0.78 -21.52 -4.13
C PHE A 194 -0.56 -22.54 -5.24
N VAL A 195 0.43 -22.28 -6.10
CA VAL A 195 0.80 -23.16 -7.20
C VAL A 195 2.18 -23.75 -6.93
N ASP A 196 2.28 -25.07 -7.01
CA ASP A 196 3.52 -25.80 -6.91
C ASP A 196 3.61 -26.79 -8.09
N ASP A 197 4.47 -26.50 -9.05
CA ASP A 197 4.53 -27.17 -10.34
C ASP A 197 3.16 -27.17 -11.05
N ASP A 198 2.61 -28.34 -11.39
CA ASP A 198 1.30 -28.50 -12.04
C ASP A 198 0.19 -28.82 -11.02
N ARG A 199 0.30 -28.34 -9.80
CA ARG A 199 -0.66 -28.52 -8.70
C ARG A 199 -1.13 -27.19 -8.17
N LEU A 200 -2.44 -27.08 -7.92
CA LEU A 200 -3.09 -25.90 -7.36
C LEU A 200 -3.65 -26.23 -5.97
N TYR A 201 -3.36 -25.41 -5.00
CA TYR A 201 -3.80 -25.56 -3.62
C TYR A 201 -4.64 -24.34 -3.21
N LEU A 202 -5.67 -24.61 -2.40
CA LEU A 202 -6.44 -23.59 -1.69
C LEU A 202 -6.14 -23.70 -0.21
N TYR A 203 -5.71 -22.60 0.40
CA TYR A 203 -5.59 -22.43 1.83
C TYR A 203 -6.63 -21.44 2.30
N TRP A 204 -7.12 -21.60 3.53
CA TRP A 204 -8.01 -20.61 4.15
C TRP A 204 -7.87 -20.66 5.65
N GLY A 205 -8.04 -19.51 6.29
CA GLY A 205 -8.16 -19.39 7.74
C GLY A 205 -9.52 -18.84 8.12
N CYS A 206 -9.93 -18.97 9.35
CA CYS A 206 -11.21 -18.46 9.78
C CYS A 206 -11.13 -17.87 11.19
N CYS A 207 -11.53 -16.60 11.33
CA CYS A 207 -11.66 -15.93 12.62
C CYS A 207 -12.89 -16.38 13.43
N ALA A 208 -13.91 -16.94 12.76
CA ALA A 208 -15.08 -17.53 13.40
C ALA A 208 -14.77 -18.94 13.95
N LYS A 209 -15.59 -19.42 14.88
CA LYS A 209 -15.44 -20.79 15.41
C LYS A 209 -15.91 -21.84 14.40
N PRO A 210 -15.20 -22.95 14.23
CA PRO A 210 -13.90 -23.24 14.83
C PRO A 210 -12.77 -22.46 14.15
N LYS A 211 -11.94 -21.78 14.93
CA LYS A 211 -10.81 -21.00 14.43
C LYS A 211 -9.68 -21.94 14.02
N SER A 212 -9.34 -21.93 12.74
CA SER A 212 -8.35 -22.87 12.20
C SER A 212 -7.88 -22.48 10.81
N VAL A 213 -6.73 -22.99 10.38
CA VAL A 213 -6.21 -22.90 9.01
C VAL A 213 -6.28 -24.26 8.35
N TRP A 214 -6.84 -24.29 7.16
CA TRP A 214 -7.04 -25.50 6.36
C TRP A 214 -6.38 -25.39 4.99
N CYS A 215 -6.17 -26.54 4.36
CA CYS A 215 -5.66 -26.63 2.99
C CYS A 215 -6.28 -27.83 2.25
N VAL A 216 -6.39 -27.69 0.92
CA VAL A 216 -6.77 -28.79 0.01
C VAL A 216 -6.03 -28.63 -1.32
N GLU A 217 -5.62 -29.74 -1.94
CA GLU A 217 -5.21 -29.78 -3.34
C GLU A 217 -6.47 -29.78 -4.21
N LEU A 218 -6.58 -28.81 -5.13
CA LEU A 218 -7.70 -28.70 -6.06
C LEU A 218 -7.48 -29.60 -7.29
N ASP A 219 -8.57 -30.07 -7.87
CA ASP A 219 -8.56 -30.79 -9.12
C ASP A 219 -8.17 -29.84 -10.26
N PRO A 220 -7.06 -30.05 -10.98
CA PRO A 220 -6.61 -29.15 -12.02
C PRO A 220 -7.57 -29.06 -13.22
N GLU A 221 -8.43 -30.07 -13.42
CA GLU A 221 -9.45 -30.08 -14.47
C GLU A 221 -10.77 -29.44 -14.02
N ASN A 222 -11.02 -29.43 -12.71
CA ASN A 222 -12.16 -28.78 -12.08
C ASN A 222 -11.78 -28.13 -10.74
N PRO A 223 -11.17 -26.96 -10.74
CA PRO A 223 -10.60 -26.35 -9.53
C PRO A 223 -11.66 -25.90 -8.49
N LEU A 224 -12.93 -26.17 -8.72
CA LEU A 224 -13.96 -26.01 -7.70
C LEU A 224 -14.01 -27.17 -6.70
N ARG A 225 -13.28 -28.27 -6.94
CA ARG A 225 -13.33 -29.51 -6.15
C ARG A 225 -11.95 -29.91 -5.64
N ALA A 226 -11.95 -30.68 -4.57
CA ALA A 226 -10.75 -31.40 -4.18
C ALA A 226 -10.36 -32.42 -5.24
N LYS A 227 -9.06 -32.55 -5.54
CA LYS A 227 -8.52 -33.59 -6.42
C LYS A 227 -8.81 -34.99 -5.89
N THR A 228 -8.67 -35.17 -4.61
CA THR A 228 -9.10 -36.39 -3.90
C THR A 228 -10.22 -36.01 -2.94
N PRO A 229 -11.43 -36.54 -3.10
CA PRO A 229 -12.53 -36.24 -2.18
C PRO A 229 -12.19 -36.54 -0.73
N GLY A 230 -12.49 -35.60 0.16
CA GLY A 230 -12.26 -35.74 1.59
C GLY A 230 -10.81 -35.48 2.03
N SER A 231 -9.96 -34.90 1.16
CA SER A 231 -8.53 -34.74 1.41
C SER A 231 -8.12 -33.41 2.06
N ALA A 232 -9.05 -32.53 2.38
CA ALA A 232 -8.71 -31.30 3.09
C ALA A 232 -8.11 -31.60 4.47
N VAL A 233 -7.08 -30.85 4.81
CA VAL A 233 -6.30 -31.02 6.05
C VAL A 233 -6.39 -29.77 6.90
N CYS A 234 -6.71 -29.95 8.20
CA CYS A 234 -6.51 -28.91 9.20
C CYS A 234 -5.02 -28.77 9.52
N LEU A 235 -4.43 -27.65 9.21
CA LEU A 235 -2.99 -27.40 9.38
C LEU A 235 -2.68 -26.77 10.73
N VAL A 236 -3.54 -25.87 11.21
CA VAL A 236 -3.39 -25.16 12.49
C VAL A 236 -4.74 -25.01 13.15
N GLU A 237 -4.89 -25.48 14.35
CA GLU A 237 -6.02 -25.20 15.23
C GLU A 237 -5.69 -24.02 16.14
N PHE A 238 -6.69 -23.23 16.52
CA PHE A 238 -6.52 -22.15 17.50
C PHE A 238 -6.42 -22.75 18.92
N ASP A 239 -5.18 -23.04 19.28
CA ASP A 239 -4.81 -23.63 20.57
C ASP A 239 -3.77 -22.75 21.24
N THR A 240 -4.16 -22.00 22.26
CA THR A 240 -3.27 -21.05 22.97
C THR A 240 -2.31 -21.73 23.95
N GLU A 241 -2.55 -22.97 24.34
CA GLU A 241 -1.61 -23.76 25.14
C GLU A 241 -0.46 -24.26 24.28
N LYS A 242 -0.79 -24.73 23.08
CA LYS A 242 0.18 -25.19 22.09
C LYS A 242 0.91 -24.06 21.38
N TYR A 243 0.20 -22.96 21.11
CA TYR A 243 0.68 -21.80 20.36
C TYR A 243 0.42 -20.52 21.17
N PRO A 244 1.29 -20.18 22.13
CA PRO A 244 1.07 -19.08 23.09
C PRO A 244 1.04 -17.68 22.46
N TRP A 245 1.45 -17.54 21.20
CA TRP A 245 1.36 -16.30 20.44
C TRP A 245 -0.03 -16.07 19.81
N LEU A 246 -0.91 -17.07 19.79
CA LEU A 246 -2.27 -16.91 19.26
C LEU A 246 -3.15 -16.10 20.23
N VAL A 247 -3.69 -15.00 19.74
CA VAL A 247 -4.58 -14.13 20.51
C VAL A 247 -5.75 -13.72 19.62
N GLY A 248 -6.97 -13.81 20.15
CA GLY A 248 -8.17 -13.32 19.48
C GLY A 248 -8.63 -14.16 18.30
N LEU A 249 -7.81 -14.28 17.26
CA LEU A 249 -8.20 -14.99 16.03
C LEU A 249 -7.01 -15.69 15.36
N ILE A 250 -7.31 -16.44 14.29
CA ILE A 250 -6.38 -16.95 13.30
C ILE A 250 -7.04 -16.78 11.92
N GLU A 251 -6.38 -16.07 11.01
CA GLU A 251 -6.92 -15.78 9.67
C GLU A 251 -5.79 -15.44 8.69
N GLY A 252 -6.11 -15.03 7.46
CA GLY A 252 -5.13 -14.51 6.52
C GLY A 252 -4.03 -15.51 6.17
N ALA A 253 -4.40 -16.76 5.91
CA ALA A 253 -3.41 -17.77 5.53
C ALA A 253 -2.72 -17.40 4.23
N TRP A 254 -1.38 -17.52 4.20
CA TRP A 254 -0.58 -17.35 3.01
C TRP A 254 0.50 -18.41 2.92
N VAL A 255 0.81 -18.90 1.71
CA VAL A 255 1.83 -19.93 1.51
C VAL A 255 2.77 -19.55 0.40
N PHE A 256 4.06 -19.80 0.62
CA PHE A 256 5.08 -19.68 -0.40
C PHE A 256 6.15 -20.78 -0.21
N LYS A 257 6.93 -21.01 -1.25
CA LYS A 257 8.02 -21.99 -1.26
C LYS A 257 9.35 -21.30 -1.52
N ARG A 258 10.35 -21.64 -0.72
CA ARG A 258 11.73 -21.25 -0.99
C ARG A 258 12.62 -22.49 -0.86
N ASN A 259 13.32 -22.84 -1.94
CA ASN A 259 14.00 -24.12 -2.09
C ASN A 259 12.99 -25.26 -1.82
N ASP A 260 13.33 -26.20 -0.94
CA ASP A 260 12.49 -27.35 -0.58
C ASP A 260 11.62 -27.10 0.68
N THR A 261 11.57 -25.86 1.15
CA THR A 261 10.80 -25.49 2.34
C THR A 261 9.54 -24.70 1.96
N TYR A 262 8.41 -25.19 2.45
CA TYR A 262 7.12 -24.49 2.40
C TYR A 262 6.95 -23.69 3.68
N TYR A 263 6.53 -22.46 3.52
CA TYR A 263 6.23 -21.55 4.61
C TYR A 263 4.72 -21.28 4.62
N LEU A 264 4.07 -21.67 5.70
CA LEU A 264 2.68 -21.31 5.99
C LEU A 264 2.70 -20.13 6.95
N THR A 265 2.09 -19.02 6.55
CA THR A 265 1.92 -17.85 7.41
C THR A 265 0.44 -17.58 7.65
N TYR A 266 0.13 -16.91 8.76
CA TYR A 266 -1.23 -16.55 9.16
C TYR A 266 -1.18 -15.37 10.12
N ALA A 267 -2.32 -14.67 10.25
CA ALA A 267 -2.44 -13.53 11.15
C ALA A 267 -3.09 -13.90 12.48
N THR A 268 -2.77 -13.13 13.52
CA THR A 268 -3.35 -13.23 14.88
C THR A 268 -3.59 -11.84 15.47
N TYR A 269 -4.32 -11.70 16.54
CA TYR A 269 -4.89 -10.53 17.22
C TYR A 269 -6.18 -10.03 16.54
N GLY A 270 -6.11 -9.36 15.41
CA GLY A 270 -7.27 -8.85 14.67
C GLY A 270 -7.12 -7.43 14.15
N THR A 271 -7.95 -7.08 13.19
CA THR A 271 -7.85 -5.89 12.34
C THR A 271 -7.96 -4.55 13.05
N SER A 272 -8.42 -4.50 14.29
CA SER A 272 -8.53 -3.27 15.09
C SER A 272 -7.48 -3.17 16.20
N ASP A 273 -6.63 -4.20 16.35
CA ASP A 273 -5.59 -4.23 17.37
C ASP A 273 -4.25 -3.79 16.76
N PRO A 274 -3.52 -2.82 17.34
CA PRO A 274 -2.20 -2.42 16.86
C PRO A 274 -1.16 -3.56 16.90
N ARG A 275 -1.46 -4.67 17.60
CA ARG A 275 -0.65 -5.88 17.62
C ARG A 275 -1.02 -6.90 16.54
N TYR A 276 -1.96 -6.58 15.65
CA TYR A 276 -2.27 -7.44 14.50
C TYR A 276 -1.00 -7.81 13.78
N SER A 277 -0.71 -9.10 13.65
CA SER A 277 0.65 -9.60 13.37
C SER A 277 0.65 -10.89 12.58
N TRP A 278 1.83 -11.24 12.06
CA TRP A 278 2.06 -12.46 11.31
C TRP A 278 2.78 -13.51 12.13
N CYS A 279 2.31 -14.75 12.01
CA CYS A 279 2.95 -15.95 12.49
C CYS A 279 3.35 -16.85 11.32
N ALA A 280 4.35 -17.71 11.53
CA ALA A 280 4.85 -18.61 10.49
C ALA A 280 5.13 -20.00 11.01
N MET A 281 4.96 -20.97 10.11
CA MET A 281 5.33 -22.36 10.27
C MET A 281 6.09 -22.83 9.03
N LYS A 282 6.89 -23.88 9.16
CA LYS A 282 7.69 -24.48 8.07
C LYS A 282 7.36 -25.94 7.88
N GLY A 283 7.39 -26.43 6.65
CA GLY A 283 7.18 -27.82 6.29
C GLY A 283 7.89 -28.22 5.02
N SER A 284 7.93 -29.52 4.75
CA SER A 284 8.49 -30.08 3.51
C SER A 284 7.42 -30.50 2.49
N ASN A 285 6.14 -30.25 2.82
CA ASN A 285 5.00 -30.61 1.98
C ASN A 285 3.94 -29.52 2.09
N PRO A 286 3.28 -29.12 0.99
CA PRO A 286 2.24 -28.09 1.01
C PRO A 286 1.02 -28.46 1.86
N LEU A 287 0.73 -29.76 2.04
CA LEU A 287 -0.32 -30.25 2.93
C LEU A 287 0.17 -30.53 4.36
N GLY A 288 1.39 -30.08 4.70
CA GLY A 288 2.00 -30.30 6.00
C GLY A 288 2.62 -31.70 6.17
N PRO A 289 3.00 -32.11 7.41
CA PRO A 289 2.85 -31.30 8.63
C PRO A 289 3.77 -30.06 8.64
N PHE A 290 3.29 -28.98 9.26
CA PHE A 290 4.06 -27.78 9.49
C PHE A 290 4.52 -27.68 10.95
N VAL A 291 5.73 -27.15 11.15
CA VAL A 291 6.32 -26.90 12.47
C VAL A 291 6.46 -25.39 12.68
N PRO A 292 6.00 -24.82 13.80
CA PRO A 292 6.13 -23.40 14.05
C PRO A 292 7.58 -22.97 14.12
N GLN A 293 7.87 -21.80 13.61
CA GLN A 293 9.18 -21.18 13.81
C GLN A 293 9.30 -20.59 15.22
N LYS A 294 10.53 -20.29 15.67
CA LYS A 294 10.79 -19.93 17.07
C LYS A 294 10.41 -18.49 17.40
N ASN A 295 10.49 -17.58 16.43
CA ASN A 295 10.30 -16.13 16.61
C ASN A 295 8.86 -15.65 16.30
N ASN A 296 7.84 -16.47 16.55
CA ASN A 296 6.45 -16.07 16.37
C ASN A 296 5.96 -15.15 17.51
N PRO A 297 5.21 -14.08 17.18
CA PRO A 297 4.97 -13.55 15.83
C PRO A 297 6.26 -13.01 15.20
N PHE A 298 6.51 -13.35 13.93
CA PHE A 298 7.75 -12.92 13.26
C PHE A 298 7.69 -11.48 12.73
N PHE A 299 6.49 -10.92 12.60
CA PHE A 299 6.28 -9.54 12.18
C PHE A 299 5.16 -8.93 13.01
N MET A 300 5.51 -8.03 13.91
CA MET A 300 4.59 -7.29 14.77
C MET A 300 5.18 -5.91 15.08
N THR A 301 4.39 -4.86 14.83
CA THR A 301 4.75 -3.48 15.18
C THR A 301 3.60 -2.85 15.94
N GLU A 302 3.82 -2.54 17.21
CA GLU A 302 2.77 -2.03 18.12
C GLU A 302 2.75 -0.50 18.24
N LYS A 303 3.83 0.16 17.84
CA LYS A 303 4.04 1.61 18.05
C LYS A 303 4.57 2.25 16.79
N GLY A 304 4.25 3.52 16.59
CA GLY A 304 4.61 4.30 15.43
C GLY A 304 3.44 4.46 14.46
N ILE A 305 3.73 4.94 13.27
CA ILE A 305 2.74 5.17 12.22
C ILE A 305 2.29 3.85 11.58
N VAL A 306 3.22 2.89 11.43
CA VAL A 306 2.95 1.60 10.79
C VAL A 306 2.76 0.53 11.86
N THR A 307 1.52 0.35 12.31
CA THR A 307 1.16 -0.63 13.35
C THR A 307 0.09 -1.59 12.85
N GLY A 308 -0.03 -2.75 13.50
CA GLY A 308 -1.04 -3.74 13.15
C GLY A 308 -0.81 -4.35 11.77
N THR A 309 0.39 -4.90 11.57
CA THR A 309 0.92 -5.37 10.28
C THR A 309 0.46 -6.78 9.90
N GLY A 310 -0.73 -7.22 10.33
CA GLY A 310 -1.28 -8.53 9.96
C GLY A 310 -1.86 -8.58 8.56
N HIS A 311 -2.05 -9.78 8.04
CA HIS A 311 -2.71 -10.17 6.78
C HIS A 311 -2.23 -9.45 5.51
N GLY A 312 -1.99 -10.21 4.46
CA GLY A 312 -1.55 -9.76 3.14
C GLY A 312 -0.84 -10.87 2.36
N SER A 313 0.26 -10.56 1.70
CA SER A 313 0.99 -11.51 0.85
C SER A 313 2.50 -11.43 1.01
N ILE A 314 3.16 -12.55 0.71
CA ILE A 314 4.62 -12.66 0.63
C ILE A 314 4.98 -13.08 -0.80
N TRP A 315 5.94 -12.40 -1.40
CA TRP A 315 6.33 -12.59 -2.78
C TRP A 315 7.83 -12.32 -2.98
N CYS A 316 8.36 -12.75 -4.13
CA CYS A 316 9.76 -12.61 -4.49
C CYS A 316 9.89 -11.75 -5.75
N ASP A 317 10.78 -10.78 -5.73
CA ASP A 317 11.05 -9.93 -6.88
C ASP A 317 12.04 -10.61 -7.87
N LYS A 318 12.24 -9.99 -9.03
CA LYS A 318 13.14 -10.51 -10.09
C LYS A 318 14.62 -10.62 -9.69
N ASN A 319 15.02 -9.96 -8.61
CA ASN A 319 16.39 -10.03 -8.07
C ASN A 319 16.53 -11.10 -6.99
N GLY A 320 15.45 -11.84 -6.68
CA GLY A 320 15.42 -12.86 -5.63
C GLY A 320 15.29 -12.29 -4.23
N ASP A 321 14.95 -11.01 -4.08
CA ASP A 321 14.64 -10.41 -2.79
C ASP A 321 13.17 -10.68 -2.44
N TRP A 322 12.92 -11.01 -1.18
CA TRP A 322 11.59 -11.34 -0.67
C TRP A 322 10.96 -10.15 0.03
N TRP A 323 9.67 -10.00 -0.16
CA TRP A 323 8.87 -8.89 0.32
C TRP A 323 7.59 -9.39 0.98
N ILE A 324 7.10 -8.63 1.94
CA ILE A 324 5.82 -8.84 2.59
C ILE A 324 4.98 -7.57 2.46
N ASN A 325 3.76 -7.71 1.97
CA ASN A 325 2.74 -6.66 2.02
C ASN A 325 1.78 -6.98 3.16
N SER A 326 1.38 -5.98 3.90
CA SER A 326 0.53 -6.13 5.08
C SER A 326 -0.43 -4.96 5.25
N CYS A 327 -1.45 -5.15 6.08
CA CYS A 327 -2.30 -4.06 6.55
C CYS A 327 -1.53 -3.13 7.49
N VAL A 328 -2.04 -1.91 7.62
CA VAL A 328 -1.70 -0.94 8.68
C VAL A 328 -2.98 -0.54 9.37
N VAL A 329 -3.09 -0.78 10.66
CA VAL A 329 -4.28 -0.46 11.44
C VAL A 329 -4.34 1.03 11.73
N VAL A 330 -5.38 1.70 11.26
CA VAL A 330 -5.65 3.12 11.54
C VAL A 330 -6.64 3.26 12.69
N CYS A 331 -7.84 2.70 12.55
CA CYS A 331 -8.89 2.69 13.57
C CYS A 331 -9.19 4.06 14.21
N ALA A 332 -9.26 5.11 13.40
CA ALA A 332 -9.66 6.43 13.88
C ALA A 332 -11.19 6.58 13.89
N TYR A 333 -11.86 6.09 12.85
CA TYR A 333 -13.32 6.11 12.72
C TYR A 333 -13.95 4.74 12.81
N HIS A 334 -13.28 3.69 12.32
CA HIS A 334 -13.81 2.33 12.27
C HIS A 334 -12.70 1.28 12.38
N GLY A 335 -13.03 0.09 12.91
CA GLY A 335 -12.08 -1.03 13.07
C GLY A 335 -11.51 -1.57 11.76
N PHE A 336 -12.17 -1.30 10.63
CA PHE A 336 -11.68 -1.64 9.29
C PHE A 336 -10.97 -0.48 8.57
N GLU A 337 -10.75 0.63 9.23
CA GLU A 337 -9.96 1.71 8.67
C GLU A 337 -8.49 1.31 8.67
N ARG A 338 -7.98 0.96 7.50
CA ARG A 338 -6.64 0.40 7.29
C ARG A 338 -5.95 1.07 6.10
N LEU A 339 -4.63 0.96 6.06
CA LEU A 339 -3.74 1.31 4.94
C LEU A 339 -2.86 0.10 4.65
N LEU A 340 -1.93 0.22 3.69
CA LEU A 340 -1.00 -0.84 3.32
C LEU A 340 0.44 -0.48 3.67
N ALA A 341 1.22 -1.50 3.98
CA ALA A 341 2.66 -1.42 4.12
C ALA A 341 3.35 -2.50 3.31
N GLN A 342 4.61 -2.25 2.98
CA GLN A 342 5.51 -3.19 2.30
C GLN A 342 6.88 -3.16 2.97
N ASP A 343 7.40 -4.34 3.32
CA ASP A 343 8.69 -4.48 3.99
C ASP A 343 9.50 -5.64 3.40
N ARG A 344 10.82 -5.60 3.57
CA ARG A 344 11.69 -6.72 3.20
C ARG A 344 11.51 -7.87 4.17
N LEU A 345 11.44 -9.08 3.60
CA LEU A 345 11.45 -10.33 4.32
C LEU A 345 12.85 -10.94 4.28
N PHE A 346 13.36 -11.35 5.43
CA PHE A 346 14.67 -11.97 5.58
C PHE A 346 14.56 -13.44 5.99
N PHE A 347 15.61 -14.21 5.71
CA PHE A 347 15.73 -15.61 6.13
C PHE A 347 16.91 -15.73 7.06
N GLU A 348 16.64 -16.22 8.27
CA GLU A 348 17.63 -16.54 9.28
C GLU A 348 18.45 -17.80 8.88
N PRO A 349 19.64 -18.01 9.45
CA PRO A 349 20.45 -19.21 9.15
C PRO A 349 19.74 -20.54 9.43
N ASN A 350 18.81 -20.59 10.38
CA ASN A 350 17.99 -21.77 10.69
C ASN A 350 16.78 -21.93 9.76
N GLY A 351 16.63 -21.03 8.77
CA GLY A 351 15.53 -20.99 7.84
C GLY A 351 14.25 -20.32 8.39
N ASP A 352 14.25 -19.75 9.59
CA ASP A 352 13.12 -18.92 10.04
C ASP A 352 13.06 -17.63 9.22
N ILE A 353 11.85 -17.11 9.03
CA ILE A 353 11.64 -15.82 8.38
C ILE A 353 11.52 -14.72 9.42
N ALA A 354 11.95 -13.51 9.04
CA ALA A 354 11.91 -12.34 9.90
C ALA A 354 11.70 -11.07 9.08
N VAL A 355 10.97 -10.12 9.64
CA VAL A 355 10.85 -8.74 9.15
C VAL A 355 11.39 -7.77 10.21
N GLY A 356 11.19 -8.11 11.48
CA GLY A 356 11.47 -7.23 12.60
C GLY A 356 10.31 -6.28 12.85
N LYS A 357 10.55 -4.99 12.69
CA LYS A 357 9.52 -3.94 12.76
C LYS A 357 9.26 -3.38 11.37
N ALA A 358 8.04 -2.92 11.15
CA ALA A 358 7.70 -2.19 9.93
C ALA A 358 8.59 -0.94 9.77
N THR A 359 9.02 -0.72 8.55
CA THR A 359 9.91 0.39 8.22
C THR A 359 9.09 1.66 7.98
N GLU A 360 9.39 2.73 8.71
CA GLU A 360 8.70 4.02 8.63
C GLU A 360 9.51 5.09 7.87
N THR A 361 10.71 4.73 7.45
CA THR A 361 11.62 5.57 6.67
C THR A 361 11.67 5.12 5.22
N PRO A 362 12.17 5.95 4.29
CA PRO A 362 12.29 5.56 2.89
C PRO A 362 13.07 4.26 2.70
N GLN A 363 12.55 3.38 1.88
CA GLN A 363 13.14 2.11 1.49
C GLN A 363 13.44 2.12 -0.01
N TRP A 364 14.51 1.44 -0.43
CA TRP A 364 14.76 1.23 -1.85
C TRP A 364 13.64 0.43 -2.49
N LEU A 365 13.21 0.86 -3.68
CA LEU A 365 12.20 0.12 -4.44
C LEU A 365 12.62 -1.33 -4.65
N PRO A 366 11.67 -2.26 -4.56
CA PRO A 366 11.89 -3.63 -5.00
C PRO A 366 12.46 -3.67 -6.43
N ALA A 367 13.21 -4.74 -6.74
CA ALA A 367 13.87 -4.92 -8.03
C ALA A 367 14.85 -3.81 -8.46
N SER A 368 15.08 -2.78 -7.65
CA SER A 368 16.09 -1.74 -7.92
C SER A 368 17.54 -2.26 -7.88
N GLY A 369 17.76 -3.45 -7.31
CA GLY A 369 19.09 -3.99 -7.03
C GLY A 369 19.80 -3.35 -5.85
N ARG A 370 19.20 -2.32 -5.22
CA ARG A 370 19.74 -1.68 -4.02
C ARG A 370 19.23 -2.41 -2.77
N ARG A 371 20.10 -2.55 -1.78
CA ARG A 371 19.81 -3.27 -0.53
C ARG A 371 20.26 -2.44 0.68
N GLY A 372 19.69 -2.76 1.84
CA GLY A 372 20.01 -2.10 3.10
C GLY A 372 19.25 -0.79 3.33
N ASP A 373 19.66 -0.07 4.36
CA ASP A 373 19.08 1.21 4.75
C ASP A 373 19.44 2.29 3.72
N THR A 374 18.49 3.16 3.38
CA THR A 374 18.73 4.33 2.53
C THR A 374 19.63 5.37 3.21
N GLY A 375 19.75 5.30 4.53
CA GLY A 375 20.40 6.31 5.35
C GLY A 375 19.52 7.54 5.63
N TRP A 376 18.30 7.59 5.07
CA TRP A 376 17.40 8.72 5.30
C TRP A 376 16.53 8.45 6.54
N LYS A 377 16.51 9.41 7.44
CA LYS A 377 15.78 9.33 8.71
C LYS A 377 14.76 10.44 8.78
N ALA A 378 13.68 10.22 9.55
CA ALA A 378 12.73 11.26 9.86
C ALA A 378 13.43 12.36 10.69
N ILE A 379 13.26 13.60 10.26
CA ILE A 379 13.77 14.78 10.95
C ILE A 379 12.75 15.21 11.99
N SER A 380 13.21 15.50 13.19
CA SER A 380 12.35 16.08 14.23
C SER A 380 11.82 17.44 13.79
N LEU A 381 10.50 17.60 13.84
CA LEU A 381 9.81 18.81 13.40
C LEU A 381 9.11 19.48 14.57
N LYS A 382 9.13 20.82 14.59
CA LYS A 382 8.33 21.64 15.50
C LYS A 382 7.35 22.47 14.68
N SER A 383 6.07 22.37 15.01
CA SER A 383 5.00 23.08 14.31
C SER A 383 3.96 23.63 15.28
N ALA A 384 3.17 24.60 14.82
CA ALA A 384 1.96 25.05 15.52
C ALA A 384 0.81 24.01 15.43
N ARG A 385 1.00 22.92 14.66
CA ARG A 385 0.07 21.80 14.51
C ARG A 385 0.75 20.52 15.03
N PRO A 386 0.82 20.31 16.35
CA PRO A 386 1.54 19.18 16.93
C PRO A 386 0.98 17.83 16.49
N GLU A 387 -0.33 17.74 16.21
CA GLU A 387 -1.00 16.52 15.72
C GLU A 387 -0.47 16.08 14.35
N ALA A 388 0.12 16.99 13.58
CA ALA A 388 0.70 16.68 12.28
C ALA A 388 2.14 16.12 12.37
N THR A 389 2.68 15.92 13.56
CA THR A 389 4.06 15.44 13.80
C THR A 389 4.15 14.55 15.04
N ASP A 390 3.04 13.97 15.49
CA ASP A 390 2.98 13.15 16.70
C ASP A 390 3.16 11.64 16.46
N GLY A 391 3.28 11.23 15.21
CA GLY A 391 3.45 9.84 14.82
C GLY A 391 2.18 8.99 14.98
N SER A 392 1.01 9.60 14.93
CA SER A 392 -0.29 8.94 15.12
C SER A 392 -1.19 9.08 13.91
N LEU A 393 -1.75 7.97 13.43
CA LEU A 393 -2.79 7.99 12.40
C LEU A 393 -4.19 8.32 12.94
N LYS A 394 -4.33 8.52 14.27
CA LYS A 394 -5.62 8.76 14.95
C LYS A 394 -5.86 10.23 15.29
N THR A 395 -4.88 11.07 15.05
CA THR A 395 -4.89 12.52 15.32
C THR A 395 -4.74 13.28 14.02
N TRP A 396 -5.24 14.49 13.96
CA TRP A 396 -5.10 15.39 12.80
C TRP A 396 -5.42 16.83 13.16
N SER A 397 -4.84 17.74 12.41
CA SER A 397 -5.19 19.16 12.44
C SER A 397 -6.02 19.53 11.20
N ALA A 398 -7.21 20.11 11.38
CA ALA A 398 -8.00 20.65 10.27
C ALA A 398 -7.28 21.85 9.63
N VAL A 399 -7.16 21.84 8.30
CA VAL A 399 -6.56 22.92 7.52
C VAL A 399 -7.68 23.75 6.88
N GLU A 400 -8.08 24.80 7.57
CA GLU A 400 -9.13 25.69 7.14
C GLU A 400 -8.58 26.94 6.40
N GLY A 401 -9.42 27.59 5.61
CA GLY A 401 -9.09 28.88 4.97
C GLY A 401 -8.04 28.74 3.88
N LEU A 402 -8.31 27.89 2.87
CA LEU A 402 -7.39 27.68 1.75
C LEU A 402 -7.26 28.93 0.84
N PRO A 403 -6.05 29.26 0.36
CA PRO A 403 -4.79 28.57 0.61
C PRO A 403 -4.24 28.80 2.03
N SER A 404 -3.76 27.75 2.67
CA SER A 404 -3.25 27.74 4.05
C SER A 404 -1.78 27.33 4.09
N LYS A 405 -1.04 27.89 5.06
CA LYS A 405 0.41 27.63 5.23
C LYS A 405 0.69 27.08 6.62
N THR A 406 1.42 25.99 6.70
CA THR A 406 1.94 25.43 7.95
C THR A 406 3.45 25.33 7.88
N VAL A 407 4.14 25.90 8.86
CA VAL A 407 5.62 25.86 8.95
C VAL A 407 6.02 24.77 9.92
N PHE A 408 7.07 24.05 9.55
CA PHE A 408 7.74 23.01 10.32
C PHE A 408 9.20 23.38 10.47
N GLU A 409 9.59 23.75 11.68
CA GLU A 409 10.96 24.16 12.02
C GLU A 409 11.81 22.95 12.36
N PHE A 410 13.06 22.94 11.95
CA PHE A 410 14.05 21.94 12.36
C PHE A 410 14.85 22.46 13.56
N PRO A 411 15.33 21.59 14.45
CA PRO A 411 16.20 21.99 15.56
C PRO A 411 17.51 22.64 15.08
N GLU A 412 17.99 22.24 13.90
CA GLU A 412 19.18 22.76 13.23
C GLU A 412 19.08 22.52 11.73
N GLU A 413 19.93 23.18 10.93
CA GLU A 413 19.96 22.95 9.47
C GLU A 413 20.23 21.47 9.15
N ARG A 414 19.46 20.92 8.22
CA ARG A 414 19.52 19.53 7.77
C ARG A 414 19.56 19.43 6.25
N THR A 415 20.20 18.40 5.78
CA THR A 415 20.08 17.97 4.37
C THR A 415 18.83 17.13 4.24
N ILE A 416 17.87 17.58 3.43
CA ILE A 416 16.58 16.92 3.20
C ILE A 416 16.45 16.45 1.77
N ARG A 417 15.66 15.37 1.52
CA ARG A 417 15.55 14.74 0.20
C ARG A 417 14.14 14.26 -0.15
N SER A 418 13.31 13.98 0.83
CA SER A 418 11.94 13.53 0.61
C SER A 418 11.03 13.92 1.75
N PHE A 419 9.73 13.82 1.52
CA PHE A 419 8.72 14.00 2.56
C PHE A 419 7.55 13.05 2.34
N ARG A 420 6.76 12.86 3.40
CA ARG A 420 5.48 12.17 3.36
C ARG A 420 4.45 13.08 4.01
N VAL A 421 3.29 13.24 3.35
CA VAL A 421 2.10 13.86 3.92
C VAL A 421 0.98 12.82 3.97
N ILE A 422 0.26 12.75 5.08
CA ILE A 422 -0.89 11.88 5.27
C ILE A 422 -2.12 12.76 5.52
N TRP A 423 -3.14 12.53 4.72
CA TRP A 423 -4.37 13.30 4.73
C TRP A 423 -5.54 12.54 5.33
N ARG A 424 -6.54 13.29 5.78
CA ARG A 424 -7.87 12.79 6.14
C ARG A 424 -8.92 13.69 5.52
N ASP A 425 -9.94 13.07 4.90
CA ASP A 425 -11.04 13.77 4.24
C ASP A 425 -12.09 14.18 5.28
N LEU A 426 -11.94 15.35 5.92
CA LEU A 426 -12.93 15.84 6.87
C LEU A 426 -14.16 16.37 6.12
N GLY A 427 -15.33 15.85 6.49
CA GLY A 427 -16.59 16.19 5.81
C GLY A 427 -16.95 15.26 4.67
N LEU A 428 -16.19 14.16 4.46
CA LEU A 428 -16.53 13.11 3.51
C LEU A 428 -17.96 12.61 3.74
N ASP A 429 -18.80 12.72 2.72
CA ASP A 429 -20.21 12.31 2.77
C ASP A 429 -20.73 12.01 1.36
N THR A 430 -20.64 10.74 0.96
CA THR A 430 -21.05 10.29 -0.38
C THR A 430 -22.53 10.49 -0.62
N ASN A 431 -23.37 10.42 0.44
CA ASN A 431 -24.82 10.65 0.32
C ASN A 431 -25.15 12.11 -0.07
N ARG A 432 -24.23 13.04 0.20
CA ARG A 432 -24.35 14.46 -0.18
C ARG A 432 -23.48 14.80 -1.38
N GLY A 433 -22.84 13.80 -2.01
CA GLY A 433 -21.94 14.01 -3.14
C GLY A 433 -20.59 14.62 -2.76
N VAL A 434 -20.19 14.57 -1.48
CA VAL A 434 -18.86 14.98 -1.03
C VAL A 434 -17.94 13.77 -1.16
N LEU A 435 -17.12 13.77 -2.21
CA LEU A 435 -16.25 12.66 -2.59
C LEU A 435 -14.78 13.00 -2.33
N PRO A 436 -13.93 11.98 -2.13
CA PRO A 436 -12.48 12.18 -2.06
C PRO A 436 -11.93 12.63 -3.43
N GLY A 437 -10.70 13.07 -3.44
CA GLY A 437 -10.00 13.46 -4.66
C GLY A 437 -8.65 14.10 -4.35
N PRO A 438 -7.97 14.65 -5.36
CA PRO A 438 -6.62 15.14 -5.21
C PRO A 438 -6.53 16.37 -4.31
N TYR A 439 -5.58 16.35 -3.40
CA TYR A 439 -5.10 17.55 -2.72
C TYR A 439 -4.07 18.26 -3.58
N ARG A 440 -4.14 19.58 -3.69
CA ARG A 440 -3.17 20.42 -4.39
C ARG A 440 -2.40 21.25 -3.39
N TYR A 441 -1.10 21.15 -3.45
CA TYR A 441 -0.23 21.78 -2.47
C TYR A 441 1.15 22.10 -3.05
N ARG A 442 1.95 22.82 -2.28
CA ARG A 442 3.36 23.05 -2.54
C ARG A 442 4.14 22.89 -1.25
N VAL A 443 5.33 22.39 -1.34
CA VAL A 443 6.29 22.37 -0.23
C VAL A 443 7.43 23.30 -0.56
N ASP A 444 7.66 24.28 0.33
CA ASP A 444 8.78 25.19 0.27
C ASP A 444 9.81 24.81 1.35
N TYR A 445 11.09 25.03 1.12
CA TYR A 445 12.15 24.93 2.12
C TYR A 445 12.76 26.30 2.44
N ARG A 446 13.30 26.49 3.64
CA ARG A 446 14.01 27.71 4.02
C ARG A 446 15.51 27.42 4.13
N SER A 447 16.30 28.21 3.45
CA SER A 447 17.77 28.21 3.53
C SER A 447 18.29 29.63 3.61
N ASN A 448 19.18 29.92 4.56
CA ASN A 448 19.73 31.26 4.81
C ASN A 448 18.63 32.33 4.97
N GLY A 449 17.52 31.99 5.64
CA GLY A 449 16.39 32.88 5.88
C GLY A 449 15.48 33.13 4.69
N VAL A 450 15.74 32.52 3.53
CA VAL A 450 14.95 32.69 2.29
C VAL A 450 14.16 31.43 1.99
N TRP A 451 12.91 31.60 1.61
CA TRP A 451 12.02 30.51 1.19
C TRP A 451 12.13 30.23 -0.30
N TRP A 452 12.30 28.95 -0.64
CA TRP A 452 12.37 28.43 -2.00
C TRP A 452 11.35 27.32 -2.19
N THR A 453 10.77 27.21 -3.36
CA THR A 453 9.94 26.05 -3.70
C THR A 453 10.82 24.80 -3.78
N TRP A 454 10.46 23.77 -3.01
CA TRP A 454 11.13 22.48 -3.02
C TRP A 454 10.41 21.50 -3.94
N LEU A 455 9.07 21.43 -3.81
CA LEU A 455 8.21 20.63 -4.69
C LEU A 455 6.90 21.38 -4.93
N ASP A 456 6.46 21.40 -6.19
CA ASP A 456 5.19 22.02 -6.60
C ASP A 456 4.21 20.93 -7.08
N ALA A 457 3.22 20.63 -6.26
CA ALA A 457 2.09 19.75 -6.55
C ALA A 457 0.78 20.55 -6.76
N SER A 458 0.87 21.80 -7.24
CA SER A 458 -0.29 22.66 -7.51
C SER A 458 -1.19 22.12 -8.62
N ASN A 459 -0.65 21.28 -9.50
CA ASN A 459 -1.38 20.63 -10.59
C ASN A 459 -1.65 19.14 -10.30
N ASN A 460 -1.49 18.68 -9.03
CA ASN A 460 -1.77 17.29 -8.71
C ASN A 460 -3.21 16.92 -9.07
N ASP A 461 -3.38 15.85 -9.83
CA ASP A 461 -4.65 15.26 -10.25
C ASP A 461 -4.87 13.84 -9.72
N VAL A 462 -3.92 13.34 -8.90
CA VAL A 462 -3.96 12.01 -8.30
C VAL A 462 -4.47 12.10 -6.86
N ASP A 463 -5.47 11.32 -6.54
CA ASP A 463 -6.01 11.19 -5.19
C ASP A 463 -5.12 10.27 -4.33
N LEU A 464 -4.36 10.84 -3.41
CA LEU A 464 -3.47 10.14 -2.49
C LEU A 464 -3.79 10.52 -1.04
N MET A 465 -4.23 9.56 -0.23
CA MET A 465 -4.30 9.73 1.23
C MET A 465 -2.92 9.79 1.86
N VAL A 466 -2.01 8.96 1.38
CA VAL A 466 -0.59 8.96 1.74
C VAL A 466 0.17 9.41 0.51
N ASP A 467 0.84 10.53 0.59
CA ASP A 467 1.60 11.10 -0.51
C ASP A 467 3.07 11.23 -0.11
N TYR A 468 3.89 10.29 -0.57
CA TYR A 468 5.34 10.31 -0.40
C TYR A 468 5.98 10.83 -1.68
N ARG A 469 6.86 11.82 -1.54
CA ARG A 469 7.56 12.45 -2.67
C ARG A 469 9.05 12.57 -2.39
N GLU A 470 9.85 12.19 -3.36
CA GLU A 470 11.25 12.59 -3.45
C GLU A 470 11.37 13.98 -4.09
N ALA A 471 12.35 14.73 -3.68
CA ALA A 471 12.66 16.06 -4.22
C ALA A 471 14.19 16.26 -4.26
N PRO A 472 14.71 17.24 -4.99
CA PRO A 472 16.14 17.52 -5.01
C PRO A 472 16.71 17.71 -3.61
N GLU A 473 17.90 17.16 -3.37
CA GLU A 473 18.58 17.30 -2.10
C GLU A 473 18.93 18.76 -1.84
N VAL A 474 18.51 19.28 -0.68
CA VAL A 474 18.74 20.67 -0.27
C VAL A 474 19.09 20.75 1.21
N LYS A 475 19.79 21.83 1.61
CA LYS A 475 19.99 22.18 3.01
C LYS A 475 18.89 23.14 3.46
N ALA A 476 18.24 22.84 4.57
CA ALA A 476 17.13 23.61 5.10
C ALA A 476 17.13 23.64 6.63
N ASP A 477 16.60 24.72 7.20
CA ASP A 477 16.33 24.87 8.63
C ASP A 477 14.81 24.83 8.94
N ALA A 478 13.98 24.86 7.90
CA ALA A 478 12.53 24.70 7.98
C ALA A 478 11.95 24.28 6.64
N VAL A 479 10.78 23.68 6.67
CA VAL A 479 9.90 23.50 5.52
C VAL A 479 8.54 24.11 5.77
N ARG A 480 7.82 24.40 4.69
CA ARG A 480 6.47 24.96 4.73
C ARG A 480 5.57 24.21 3.77
N LEU A 481 4.52 23.59 4.31
CA LEU A 481 3.45 23.01 3.51
C LEU A 481 2.43 24.11 3.21
N VAL A 482 2.18 24.35 1.93
CA VAL A 482 1.17 25.31 1.41
C VAL A 482 0.05 24.51 0.77
N VAL A 483 -1.06 24.32 1.46
CA VAL A 483 -2.24 23.64 0.90
C VAL A 483 -3.02 24.65 0.07
N LEU A 484 -3.16 24.39 -1.21
CA LEU A 484 -3.77 25.30 -2.18
C LEU A 484 -5.25 25.03 -2.39
N SER A 485 -5.61 23.76 -2.55
CA SER A 485 -7.01 23.33 -2.68
C SER A 485 -7.19 21.88 -2.22
N ALA A 486 -8.44 21.55 -1.93
CA ALA A 486 -8.92 20.22 -1.57
C ALA A 486 -10.12 19.85 -2.45
N PRO A 487 -10.57 18.59 -2.44
CA PRO A 487 -11.80 18.18 -3.09
C PRO A 487 -13.00 19.02 -2.60
N PRO A 488 -14.01 19.30 -3.45
CA PRO A 488 -15.18 20.08 -3.07
C PRO A 488 -15.90 19.50 -1.85
N GLY A 489 -16.13 20.34 -0.83
CA GLY A 489 -16.79 19.96 0.42
C GLY A 489 -15.87 19.29 1.45
N ILE A 490 -14.65 18.93 1.08
CA ILE A 490 -13.64 18.34 1.99
C ILE A 490 -12.81 19.47 2.64
N THR A 491 -12.67 19.41 3.95
CA THR A 491 -11.63 20.15 4.68
C THR A 491 -10.45 19.21 4.87
N PRO A 492 -9.22 19.58 4.44
CA PRO A 492 -8.06 18.72 4.66
C PRO A 492 -7.79 18.50 6.15
N GLY A 493 -7.76 17.27 6.59
CA GLY A 493 -7.19 16.85 7.87
C GLY A 493 -5.74 16.49 7.66
N LEU A 494 -4.81 17.31 8.16
CA LEU A 494 -3.39 16.98 8.14
C LEU A 494 -3.10 16.01 9.29
N VAL A 495 -2.96 14.73 8.96
CA VAL A 495 -2.71 13.65 9.93
C VAL A 495 -1.23 13.63 10.31
N GLU A 496 -0.35 13.60 9.31
CA GLU A 496 1.09 13.54 9.56
C GLU A 496 1.84 14.22 8.42
N PHE A 497 2.88 14.96 8.75
CA PHE A 497 3.85 15.51 7.84
C PHE A 497 5.26 15.15 8.30
N THR A 498 5.95 14.31 7.55
CA THR A 498 7.30 13.82 7.86
C THR A 498 8.26 14.27 6.79
N VAL A 499 9.42 14.79 7.18
CA VAL A 499 10.52 15.11 6.28
C VAL A 499 11.67 14.14 6.53
N PHE A 500 12.27 13.65 5.47
CA PHE A 500 13.38 12.70 5.54
C PHE A 500 14.66 13.31 4.97
N GLY A 501 15.75 13.02 5.65
CA GLY A 501 17.07 13.50 5.25
C GLY A 501 18.20 12.75 5.93
N CYS A 502 19.43 13.16 5.66
CA CYS A 502 20.61 12.65 6.31
C CYS A 502 20.72 13.28 7.72
N ILE A 503 20.75 12.44 8.73
CA ILE A 503 21.26 12.84 10.03
C ILE A 503 22.78 12.75 9.90
N LEU A 504 23.47 13.89 9.89
CA LEU A 504 24.94 13.88 9.99
C LEU A 504 25.28 13.05 11.22
N ALA A 505 26.06 11.98 11.05
CA ALA A 505 26.69 11.34 12.18
C ALA A 505 27.44 12.45 12.95
N VAL A 506 27.07 12.68 14.20
CA VAL A 506 27.88 13.50 15.09
C VAL A 506 29.21 12.80 15.10
N GLY A 507 30.24 13.45 14.52
CA GLY A 507 31.56 12.85 14.35
C GLY A 507 32.07 12.29 15.67
N ASP A 508 32.53 11.05 15.60
CA ASP A 508 33.36 10.44 16.63
C ASP A 508 34.66 11.23 16.84
#